data_b75ccf4d8adcf67459f6a92b2067fb29
#
_entry.id   b75ccf4d8adcf67459f6a92b2067fb29
#
_cell.length_a   1.000
_cell.length_b   1.000
_cell.length_c   1.000
_cell.angle_alpha   90.00
_cell.angle_beta   90.00
_cell.angle_gamma   90.00
#
_symmetry.space_group_name_H-M   'P 1'
#
loop_
_entity.id
_entity.type
_entity.pdbx_description
1 polymer ?
#
loop_
_entity_poly.entity_id
_entity_poly.type
_entity_poly.pdbx_seq_one_letter_code
_entity_poly.pdbx_strand_id
1 'polypeptide(L)'
;MKVCPECQTEYSDEQEFCSVDGMKLRNSRDGAEDPMIGRILEGRWIIEEKIGEGGMGSVYKGSQRSVNRKVAIKTLRPSLVSSDEFVDRFFREAKIATTINHPNCVTILDFGQTEDEVLYLAMEFLEGMPLADWLEQGTTLPLDQVLMVAEQVATALEAAHAQNIIHRDLKRDNVFLQQT
;
A
#
# COMPACT_ATOMS: atom_id res chain seq x y z
N MET A 1 17.19 -8.70 16.47
CA MET A 1 17.35 -8.21 17.84
C MET A 1 16.03 -7.64 18.29
N LYS A 2 15.55 -7.97 19.47
CA LYS A 2 14.27 -7.49 20.04
C LYS A 2 14.52 -6.51 21.19
N VAL A 3 13.59 -5.62 21.42
CA VAL A 3 13.67 -4.59 22.48
C VAL A 3 12.38 -4.59 23.30
N CYS A 4 12.50 -4.39 24.59
CA CYS A 4 11.34 -4.19 25.47
C CYS A 4 10.77 -2.79 25.26
N PRO A 5 9.45 -2.64 24.98
CA PRO A 5 8.85 -1.32 24.80
C PRO A 5 8.82 -0.48 26.05
N GLU A 6 8.89 -1.08 27.25
CA GLU A 6 8.82 -0.38 28.52
C GLU A 6 10.20 -0.02 29.06
N CYS A 7 11.09 -1.01 29.24
CA CYS A 7 12.41 -0.76 29.83
C CYS A 7 13.54 -0.57 28.81
N GLN A 8 13.26 -0.66 27.51
CA GLN A 8 14.20 -0.51 26.37
C GLN A 8 15.42 -1.46 26.39
N THR A 9 15.38 -2.52 27.20
CA THR A 9 16.44 -3.53 27.22
C THR A 9 16.42 -4.35 25.95
N GLU A 10 17.60 -4.57 25.36
CA GLU A 10 17.77 -5.37 24.13
C GLU A 10 17.88 -6.87 24.45
N TYR A 11 17.29 -7.70 23.57
CA TYR A 11 17.24 -9.15 23.68
C TYR A 11 17.55 -9.82 22.34
N SER A 12 17.90 -11.10 22.39
CA SER A 12 18.05 -11.94 21.19
C SER A 12 16.72 -12.16 20.48
N ASP A 13 16.76 -12.53 19.18
CA ASP A 13 15.54 -12.80 18.38
C ASP A 13 14.76 -14.01 18.89
N GLU A 14 15.39 -14.89 19.67
CA GLU A 14 14.76 -16.09 20.24
C GLU A 14 13.88 -15.81 21.47
N GLN A 15 14.07 -14.67 22.13
CA GLN A 15 13.32 -14.32 23.34
C GLN A 15 12.02 -13.58 22.97
N GLU A 16 10.91 -14.01 23.58
CA GLU A 16 9.59 -13.42 23.30
C GLU A 16 9.11 -12.41 24.35
N PHE A 17 9.60 -12.53 25.59
CA PHE A 17 9.19 -11.67 26.71
C PHE A 17 10.38 -11.06 27.43
N CYS A 18 10.20 -9.85 27.94
CA CYS A 18 11.17 -9.15 28.77
C CYS A 18 11.38 -9.88 30.10
N SER A 19 12.63 -10.12 30.49
CA SER A 19 12.96 -10.75 31.76
C SER A 19 12.82 -9.81 32.98
N VAL A 20 12.69 -8.50 32.73
CA VAL A 20 12.60 -7.47 33.79
C VAL A 20 11.15 -7.16 34.17
N ASP A 21 10.26 -7.00 33.18
CA ASP A 21 8.87 -6.54 33.37
C ASP A 21 7.81 -7.48 32.78
N GLY A 22 8.24 -8.56 32.10
CA GLY A 22 7.32 -9.56 31.51
C GLY A 22 6.61 -9.10 30.24
N MET A 23 6.90 -7.90 29.73
CA MET A 23 6.27 -7.40 28.52
C MET A 23 6.72 -8.17 27.28
N LYS A 24 5.82 -8.34 26.32
CA LYS A 24 6.15 -8.95 25.02
C LYS A 24 7.14 -8.06 24.27
N LEU A 25 8.27 -8.66 23.90
CA LEU A 25 9.33 -7.97 23.17
C LEU A 25 8.87 -7.64 21.74
N ARG A 26 9.31 -6.47 21.23
CA ARG A 26 9.15 -6.06 19.83
C ARG A 26 10.49 -6.21 19.12
N ASN A 27 10.47 -6.47 17.82
CA ASN A 27 11.69 -6.40 17.05
C ASN A 27 12.28 -4.99 17.13
N SER A 28 13.59 -4.86 17.27
CA SER A 28 14.25 -3.54 17.32
C SER A 28 14.07 -2.74 16.02
N ARG A 29 13.66 -3.41 14.92
CA ARG A 29 13.24 -2.76 13.66
C ARG A 29 11.81 -2.21 13.69
N ASP A 30 10.96 -2.73 14.60
CA ASP A 30 9.57 -2.26 14.78
C ASP A 30 9.49 -1.09 15.79
N GLY A 31 10.59 -0.76 16.47
CA GLY A 31 10.66 0.28 17.50
C GLY A 31 11.15 1.65 17.01
N ALA A 32 11.64 1.77 15.78
CA ALA A 32 11.74 3.07 15.13
C ALA A 32 10.35 3.34 14.55
N GLU A 33 9.61 4.27 15.14
CA GLU A 33 8.37 4.80 14.55
C GLU A 33 8.68 5.12 13.09
N ASP A 34 7.92 4.53 12.16
CA ASP A 34 8.10 4.82 10.73
C ASP A 34 7.96 6.34 10.55
N PRO A 35 9.00 7.03 10.07
CA PRO A 35 9.03 8.50 10.05
C PRO A 35 7.92 9.10 9.18
N MET A 36 7.23 8.27 8.42
CA MET A 36 6.08 8.70 7.62
C MET A 36 4.80 8.76 8.43
N ILE A 37 4.66 7.99 9.52
CA ILE A 37 3.44 7.99 10.35
C ILE A 37 3.28 9.34 11.05
N GLY A 38 2.07 9.89 11.01
CA GLY A 38 1.75 11.22 11.52
C GLY A 38 2.05 12.37 10.56
N ARG A 39 2.74 12.13 9.44
CA ARG A 39 3.01 13.17 8.42
C ARG A 39 1.73 13.58 7.69
N ILE A 40 1.73 14.83 7.27
CA ILE A 40 0.69 15.39 6.40
C ILE A 40 1.36 15.76 5.07
N LEU A 41 1.02 15.02 4.01
CA LEU A 41 1.53 15.29 2.68
C LEU A 41 0.72 16.41 2.03
N GLU A 42 1.40 17.44 1.55
CA GLU A 42 0.84 18.64 0.90
C GLU A 42 -0.38 19.24 1.61
N GLY A 43 -0.42 19.14 2.95
CA GLY A 43 -1.52 19.68 3.77
C GLY A 43 -2.86 18.92 3.62
N ARG A 44 -2.91 17.84 2.84
CA ARG A 44 -4.15 17.14 2.45
C ARG A 44 -4.25 15.71 2.96
N TRP A 45 -3.16 14.96 2.96
CA TRP A 45 -3.14 13.52 3.21
C TRP A 45 -2.43 13.22 4.53
N ILE A 46 -3.16 12.71 5.51
CA ILE A 46 -2.59 12.30 6.81
C ILE A 46 -2.20 10.83 6.70
N ILE A 47 -0.95 10.51 7.05
CA ILE A 47 -0.46 9.12 7.13
C ILE A 47 -0.71 8.61 8.56
N GLU A 48 -1.45 7.50 8.69
CA GLU A 48 -1.89 6.99 10.00
C GLU A 48 -1.21 5.68 10.38
N GLU A 49 -1.12 4.74 9.44
CA GLU A 49 -0.66 3.38 9.72
C GLU A 49 0.00 2.78 8.48
N LYS A 50 1.12 2.07 8.67
CA LYS A 50 1.75 1.29 7.59
C LYS A 50 1.02 -0.03 7.41
N ILE A 51 0.46 -0.27 6.23
CA ILE A 51 -0.32 -1.46 5.88
C ILE A 51 0.38 -2.41 4.92
N GLY A 52 1.47 -1.97 4.30
CA GLY A 52 2.24 -2.83 3.39
C GLY A 52 3.61 -2.26 3.06
N GLU A 53 4.51 -3.15 2.65
CA GLU A 53 5.84 -2.78 2.14
C GLU A 53 6.22 -3.70 0.99
N GLY A 54 6.79 -3.12 -0.06
CA GLY A 54 7.25 -3.85 -1.24
C GLY A 54 8.54 -3.31 -1.82
N GLY A 55 8.97 -3.88 -2.94
CA GLY A 55 10.21 -3.48 -3.62
C GLY A 55 10.24 -2.01 -4.04
N MET A 56 9.10 -1.45 -4.41
CA MET A 56 9.00 -0.06 -4.89
C MET A 56 8.73 0.96 -3.78
N GLY A 57 8.29 0.55 -2.61
CA GLY A 57 7.96 1.48 -1.52
C GLY A 57 7.04 0.90 -0.48
N SER A 58 6.43 1.78 0.30
CA SER A 58 5.51 1.43 1.38
C SER A 58 4.09 1.91 1.08
N VAL A 59 3.10 1.19 1.59
CA VAL A 59 1.69 1.57 1.51
C VAL A 59 1.20 1.87 2.92
N TYR A 60 0.50 2.98 3.05
CA TYR A 60 -0.05 3.45 4.31
C TYR A 60 -1.56 3.59 4.20
N LYS A 61 -2.24 3.27 5.26
CA LYS A 61 -3.59 3.77 5.51
C LYS A 61 -3.49 5.21 6.00
N GLY A 62 -4.39 6.04 5.57
CA GLY A 62 -4.45 7.43 5.96
C GLY A 62 -5.82 8.02 5.73
N SER A 63 -5.92 9.34 5.90
CA SER A 63 -7.16 10.07 5.69
C SER A 63 -6.97 11.36 4.91
N GLN A 64 -7.97 11.72 4.13
CA GLN A 64 -8.06 13.03 3.49
C GLN A 64 -8.56 14.05 4.51
N ARG A 65 -7.68 14.98 4.89
CA ARG A 65 -7.92 15.94 6.00
C ARG A 65 -9.24 16.73 5.89
N SER A 66 -9.60 17.16 4.68
CA SER A 66 -10.76 18.04 4.47
C SER A 66 -12.12 17.37 4.68
N VAL A 67 -12.21 16.05 4.43
CA VAL A 67 -13.47 15.29 4.44
C VAL A 67 -13.39 14.03 5.29
N ASN A 68 -12.29 13.80 5.98
CA ASN A 68 -12.03 12.63 6.82
C ASN A 68 -12.31 11.28 6.12
N ARG A 69 -12.01 11.21 4.80
CA ARG A 69 -12.19 10.00 4.01
C ARG A 69 -10.96 9.11 4.13
N LYS A 70 -11.15 7.81 4.43
CA LYS A 70 -10.08 6.83 4.42
C LYS A 70 -9.46 6.73 3.03
N VAL A 71 -8.13 6.65 2.98
CA VAL A 71 -7.34 6.52 1.75
C VAL A 71 -6.19 5.54 1.95
N ALA A 72 -5.72 4.94 0.86
CA ALA A 72 -4.44 4.27 0.81
C ALA A 72 -3.42 5.22 0.16
N ILE A 73 -2.23 5.33 0.76
CA ILE A 73 -1.17 6.21 0.29
C ILE A 73 0.06 5.36 0.04
N LYS A 74 0.45 5.23 -1.21
CA LYS A 74 1.68 4.56 -1.60
C LYS A 74 2.79 5.60 -1.72
N THR A 75 3.89 5.41 -0.98
CA THR A 75 5.11 6.22 -1.12
C THR A 75 6.19 5.42 -1.80
N LEU A 76 6.99 6.06 -2.62
CA LEU A 76 8.12 5.42 -3.28
C LEU A 76 9.40 5.54 -2.45
N ARG A 77 10.27 4.55 -2.59
CA ARG A 77 11.58 4.56 -1.91
C ARG A 77 12.44 5.70 -2.46
N PRO A 78 13.14 6.46 -1.60
CA PRO A 78 14.04 7.53 -2.03
C PRO A 78 15.09 7.07 -3.05
N SER A 79 15.57 5.82 -2.95
CA SER A 79 16.53 5.24 -3.89
C SER A 79 16.02 5.11 -5.33
N LEU A 80 14.69 5.12 -5.54
CA LEU A 80 14.07 5.09 -6.88
C LEU A 80 13.87 6.48 -7.44
N VAL A 81 13.87 7.52 -6.60
CA VAL A 81 13.63 8.93 -6.97
C VAL A 81 14.91 9.62 -7.47
N SER A 82 16.01 8.89 -7.58
CA SER A 82 17.35 9.43 -7.87
C SER A 82 17.54 9.93 -9.33
N SER A 83 16.56 9.79 -10.22
CA SER A 83 16.63 10.31 -11.58
C SER A 83 15.38 11.08 -11.97
N ASP A 84 15.56 12.26 -12.57
CA ASP A 84 14.46 13.08 -13.11
C ASP A 84 13.60 12.29 -14.11
N GLU A 85 14.24 11.42 -14.90
CA GLU A 85 13.55 10.56 -15.86
C GLU A 85 12.56 9.58 -15.18
N PHE A 86 12.91 9.07 -14.00
CA PHE A 86 12.02 8.20 -13.22
C PHE A 86 10.83 9.02 -12.67
N VAL A 87 11.09 10.20 -12.16
CA VAL A 87 10.06 11.12 -11.63
C VAL A 87 9.08 11.50 -12.74
N ASP A 88 9.57 11.93 -13.90
CA ASP A 88 8.74 12.28 -15.06
C ASP A 88 7.89 11.10 -15.54
N ARG A 89 8.46 9.89 -15.55
CA ARG A 89 7.73 8.69 -15.90
C ARG A 89 6.63 8.37 -14.88
N PHE A 90 6.94 8.47 -13.58
CA PHE A 90 5.97 8.29 -12.51
C PHE A 90 4.77 9.23 -12.68
N PHE A 91 5.01 10.53 -12.87
CA PHE A 91 3.95 11.52 -13.05
C PHE A 91 3.11 11.24 -14.30
N ARG A 92 3.73 10.83 -15.39
CA ARG A 92 3.04 10.49 -16.62
C ARG A 92 2.14 9.25 -16.44
N GLU A 93 2.67 8.19 -15.84
CA GLU A 93 1.92 6.95 -15.59
C GLU A 93 0.79 7.18 -14.59
N ALA A 94 1.04 7.92 -13.51
CA ALA A 94 0.00 8.28 -12.54
C ALA A 94 -1.13 9.09 -13.19
N LYS A 95 -0.79 10.10 -14.00
CA LYS A 95 -1.77 10.90 -14.73
C LYS A 95 -2.64 10.07 -15.68
N ILE A 96 -2.04 9.12 -16.39
CA ILE A 96 -2.77 8.22 -17.26
C ILE A 96 -3.70 7.33 -16.43
N ALA A 97 -3.21 6.78 -15.33
CA ALA A 97 -4.00 5.90 -14.47
C ALA A 97 -5.23 6.60 -13.84
N THR A 98 -5.16 7.92 -13.59
CA THR A 98 -6.37 8.68 -13.12
C THR A 98 -7.48 8.78 -14.15
N THR A 99 -7.24 8.47 -15.42
CA THR A 99 -8.28 8.51 -16.46
C THR A 99 -9.14 7.25 -16.49
N ILE A 100 -8.69 6.16 -15.86
CA ILE A 100 -9.45 4.91 -15.80
C ILE A 100 -10.53 5.06 -14.74
N ASN A 101 -11.79 5.06 -15.17
CA ASN A 101 -12.96 5.04 -14.29
C ASN A 101 -13.74 3.75 -14.53
N HIS A 102 -13.51 2.75 -13.67
CA HIS A 102 -14.16 1.45 -13.78
C HIS A 102 -14.36 0.85 -12.37
N PRO A 103 -15.50 0.22 -12.06
CA PRO A 103 -15.81 -0.29 -10.71
C PRO A 103 -14.81 -1.34 -10.20
N ASN A 104 -14.10 -2.03 -11.10
CA ASN A 104 -13.08 -3.01 -10.75
C ASN A 104 -11.63 -2.48 -10.93
N CYS A 105 -11.45 -1.17 -11.02
CA CYS A 105 -10.15 -0.51 -10.97
C CYS A 105 -10.07 0.39 -9.74
N VAL A 106 -8.95 0.31 -9.02
CA VAL A 106 -8.71 1.20 -7.87
C VAL A 106 -8.68 2.65 -8.34
N THR A 107 -9.49 3.49 -7.70
CA THR A 107 -9.57 4.91 -8.02
C THR A 107 -8.36 5.65 -7.47
N ILE A 108 -7.57 6.27 -8.35
CA ILE A 108 -6.50 7.18 -7.96
C ILE A 108 -7.12 8.55 -7.67
N LEU A 109 -6.87 9.06 -6.47
CA LEU A 109 -7.44 10.32 -5.99
C LEU A 109 -6.49 11.49 -6.22
N ASP A 110 -5.18 11.23 -6.10
CA ASP A 110 -4.14 12.24 -6.22
C ASP A 110 -2.75 11.60 -6.32
N PHE A 111 -1.79 12.36 -6.78
CA PHE A 111 -0.39 11.99 -6.79
C PHE A 111 0.47 13.25 -6.75
N GLY A 112 1.66 13.15 -6.19
CA GLY A 112 2.53 14.32 -6.08
C GLY A 112 3.91 13.98 -5.55
N GLN A 113 4.69 15.05 -5.35
CA GLN A 113 5.99 15.04 -4.71
C GLN A 113 6.00 16.12 -3.63
N THR A 114 6.39 15.75 -2.42
CA THR A 114 6.53 16.69 -1.31
C THR A 114 7.81 17.54 -1.47
N GLU A 115 7.92 18.62 -0.70
CA GLU A 115 9.12 19.49 -0.69
C GLU A 115 10.41 18.73 -0.34
N ASP A 116 10.31 17.68 0.45
CA ASP A 116 11.42 16.78 0.80
C ASP A 116 11.50 15.55 -0.13
N GLU A 117 11.03 15.70 -1.35
CA GLU A 117 11.18 14.75 -2.47
C GLU A 117 10.51 13.39 -2.31
N VAL A 118 9.55 13.23 -1.40
CA VAL A 118 8.76 12.00 -1.29
C VAL A 118 7.71 11.95 -2.39
N LEU A 119 7.84 11.01 -3.33
CA LEU A 119 6.79 10.71 -4.31
C LEU A 119 5.69 9.89 -3.66
N TYR A 120 4.43 10.29 -3.88
CA TYR A 120 3.28 9.58 -3.35
C TYR A 120 2.15 9.43 -4.37
N LEU A 121 1.35 8.40 -4.17
CA LEU A 121 0.10 8.13 -4.87
C LEU A 121 -0.99 7.90 -3.82
N ALA A 122 -2.00 8.77 -3.79
CA ALA A 122 -3.18 8.60 -2.94
C ALA A 122 -4.30 7.94 -3.75
N MET A 123 -4.90 6.90 -3.18
CA MET A 123 -5.95 6.12 -3.82
C MET A 123 -7.05 5.77 -2.82
N GLU A 124 -8.18 5.30 -3.31
CA GLU A 124 -9.22 4.80 -2.43
C GLU A 124 -8.71 3.67 -1.54
N PHE A 125 -9.19 3.65 -0.30
CA PHE A 125 -8.89 2.58 0.64
C PHE A 125 -9.90 1.45 0.44
N LEU A 126 -9.41 0.27 0.11
CA LEU A 126 -10.21 -0.93 -0.05
C LEU A 126 -10.21 -1.76 1.25
N GLU A 127 -11.38 -2.21 1.68
CA GLU A 127 -11.50 -3.17 2.79
C GLU A 127 -11.51 -4.59 2.22
N GLY A 128 -10.53 -5.41 2.61
CA GLY A 128 -10.34 -6.76 2.07
C GLY A 128 -8.87 -7.17 2.05
N MET A 129 -8.49 -8.00 1.09
CA MET A 129 -7.10 -8.44 0.95
C MET A 129 -6.73 -8.80 -0.49
N PRO A 130 -5.43 -8.81 -0.85
CA PRO A 130 -4.95 -9.35 -2.12
C PRO A 130 -5.36 -10.82 -2.32
N LEU A 131 -5.62 -11.20 -3.56
CA LEU A 131 -5.91 -12.59 -3.93
C LEU A 131 -4.73 -13.52 -3.56
N ALA A 132 -3.50 -13.03 -3.60
CA ALA A 132 -2.32 -13.77 -3.17
C ALA A 132 -2.45 -14.20 -1.70
N ASP A 133 -2.75 -13.26 -0.81
CA ASP A 133 -2.88 -13.48 0.64
C ASP A 133 -4.05 -14.42 0.96
N TRP A 134 -5.14 -14.29 0.20
CA TRP A 134 -6.28 -15.21 0.33
C TRP A 134 -5.88 -16.66 0.03
N LEU A 135 -5.15 -16.88 -1.05
CA LEU A 135 -4.71 -18.21 -1.46
C LEU A 135 -3.65 -18.81 -0.52
N GLU A 136 -2.81 -17.97 0.10
CA GLU A 136 -1.82 -18.42 1.09
C GLU A 136 -2.45 -18.95 2.40
N GLN A 137 -3.68 -18.55 2.71
CA GLN A 137 -4.44 -19.10 3.83
C GLN A 137 -4.91 -20.54 3.60
N GLY A 138 -4.52 -21.17 2.48
CA GLY A 138 -4.91 -22.52 2.12
C GLY A 138 -6.37 -22.66 1.66
N THR A 139 -7.03 -21.55 1.41
CA THR A 139 -8.40 -21.51 0.90
C THR A 139 -8.42 -21.58 -0.62
N THR A 140 -9.36 -22.34 -1.17
CA THR A 140 -9.66 -22.35 -2.61
C THR A 140 -10.92 -21.55 -2.86
N LEU A 141 -10.94 -20.75 -3.93
CA LEU A 141 -12.17 -20.09 -4.37
C LEU A 141 -13.09 -21.12 -5.04
N PRO A 142 -14.39 -21.15 -4.74
CA PRO A 142 -15.38 -21.88 -5.52
C PRO A 142 -15.36 -21.44 -6.99
N LEU A 143 -15.74 -22.34 -7.90
CA LEU A 143 -15.65 -22.07 -9.34
C LEU A 143 -16.43 -20.83 -9.79
N ASP A 144 -17.59 -20.60 -9.22
CA ASP A 144 -18.42 -19.41 -9.47
C ASP A 144 -17.71 -18.11 -9.07
N GLN A 145 -17.02 -18.12 -7.93
CA GLN A 145 -16.21 -16.96 -7.50
C GLN A 145 -14.97 -16.77 -8.39
N VAL A 146 -14.31 -17.86 -8.82
CA VAL A 146 -13.20 -17.75 -9.79
C VAL A 146 -13.67 -17.12 -11.09
N LEU A 147 -14.82 -17.53 -11.62
CA LEU A 147 -15.38 -16.96 -12.85
C LEU A 147 -15.76 -15.49 -12.66
N MET A 148 -16.36 -15.12 -11.53
CA MET A 148 -16.69 -13.74 -11.20
C MET A 148 -15.44 -12.85 -11.13
N VAL A 149 -14.39 -13.28 -10.43
CA VAL A 149 -13.12 -12.53 -10.35
C VAL A 149 -12.49 -12.40 -11.73
N ALA A 150 -12.48 -13.48 -12.52
CA ALA A 150 -11.92 -13.45 -13.88
C ALA A 150 -12.67 -12.47 -14.80
N GLU A 151 -14.00 -12.43 -14.73
CA GLU A 151 -14.84 -11.49 -15.47
C GLU A 151 -14.56 -10.03 -15.06
N GLN A 152 -14.50 -9.76 -13.76
CA GLN A 152 -14.21 -8.43 -13.22
C GLN A 152 -12.82 -7.94 -13.64
N VAL A 153 -11.81 -8.81 -13.59
CA VAL A 153 -10.46 -8.49 -14.08
C VAL A 153 -10.46 -8.23 -15.60
N ALA A 154 -11.16 -9.06 -16.37
CA ALA A 154 -11.23 -8.90 -17.82
C ALA A 154 -11.89 -7.58 -18.23
N THR A 155 -13.01 -7.21 -17.60
CA THR A 155 -13.72 -5.93 -17.87
C THR A 155 -12.89 -4.71 -17.46
N ALA A 156 -12.13 -4.81 -16.35
CA ALA A 156 -11.19 -3.76 -15.94
C ALA A 156 -10.06 -3.59 -16.96
N LEU A 157 -9.51 -4.70 -17.47
CA LEU A 157 -8.48 -4.67 -18.53
C LEU A 157 -9.03 -4.12 -19.85
N GLU A 158 -10.25 -4.47 -20.23
CA GLU A 158 -10.92 -3.92 -21.41
C GLU A 158 -11.03 -2.40 -21.32
N ALA A 159 -11.47 -1.86 -20.16
CA ALA A 159 -11.56 -0.42 -19.95
C ALA A 159 -10.20 0.29 -20.05
N ALA A 160 -9.13 -0.33 -19.54
CA ALA A 160 -7.76 0.19 -19.66
C ALA A 160 -7.27 0.14 -21.12
N HIS A 161 -7.47 -0.99 -21.82
CA HIS A 161 -7.05 -1.20 -23.21
C HIS A 161 -7.79 -0.25 -24.18
N ALA A 162 -9.05 0.06 -23.93
CA ALA A 162 -9.80 1.05 -24.70
C ALA A 162 -9.15 2.46 -24.66
N GLN A 163 -8.34 2.72 -23.63
CA GLN A 163 -7.56 3.96 -23.49
C GLN A 163 -6.08 3.79 -23.86
N ASN A 164 -5.72 2.69 -24.52
CA ASN A 164 -4.34 2.30 -24.89
C ASN A 164 -3.41 2.13 -23.67
N ILE A 165 -3.95 1.75 -22.51
CA ILE A 165 -3.20 1.49 -21.28
C ILE A 165 -3.06 -0.02 -21.12
N ILE A 166 -1.82 -0.51 -21.04
CA ILE A 166 -1.50 -1.92 -20.79
C ILE A 166 -1.01 -2.05 -19.33
N HIS A 167 -1.59 -2.96 -18.57
CA HIS A 167 -1.28 -3.15 -17.13
C HIS A 167 0.17 -3.61 -16.87
N ARG A 168 0.75 -4.45 -17.70
CA ARG A 168 2.15 -4.96 -17.69
C ARG A 168 2.59 -5.79 -16.47
N ASP A 169 1.84 -5.77 -15.37
CA ASP A 169 2.16 -6.50 -14.12
C ASP A 169 0.90 -7.14 -13.53
N LEU A 170 0.11 -7.82 -14.36
CA LEU A 170 -1.07 -8.55 -13.86
C LEU A 170 -0.63 -9.82 -13.12
N LYS A 171 -0.91 -9.87 -11.82
CA LYS A 171 -0.58 -10.98 -10.93
C LYS A 171 -1.54 -11.00 -9.74
N ARG A 172 -1.53 -12.10 -8.97
CA ARG A 172 -2.42 -12.29 -7.81
C ARG A 172 -2.30 -11.21 -6.74
N ASP A 173 -1.10 -10.64 -6.56
CA ASP A 173 -0.83 -9.55 -5.61
C ASP A 173 -1.55 -8.25 -6.00
N ASN A 174 -1.85 -8.06 -7.28
CA ASN A 174 -2.49 -6.86 -7.83
C ASN A 174 -3.99 -7.04 -8.07
N VAL A 175 -4.56 -8.19 -7.68
CA VAL A 175 -6.00 -8.44 -7.65
C VAL A 175 -6.46 -8.40 -6.20
N PHE A 176 -7.29 -7.41 -5.84
CA PHE A 176 -7.76 -7.19 -4.49
C PHE A 176 -9.19 -7.69 -4.33
N LEU A 177 -9.43 -8.57 -3.36
CA LEU A 177 -10.76 -9.09 -3.02
C LEU A 177 -11.38 -8.16 -1.97
N GLN A 178 -12.33 -7.34 -2.40
CA GLN A 178 -13.02 -6.41 -1.53
C GLN A 178 -14.16 -7.12 -0.79
N GLN A 179 -14.29 -6.84 0.50
CA GLN A 179 -15.46 -7.27 1.26
C GLN A 179 -16.64 -6.33 0.96
N THR A 180 -17.73 -6.88 0.47
CA THR A 180 -19.00 -6.16 0.19
C THR A 180 -19.94 -6.28 1.37
#